data_b7e0761580e2921044c8930cb77b1480
#
_entry.id   b7e0761580e2921044c8930cb77b1480
#
_cell.length_a   1.000
_cell.length_b   1.000
_cell.length_c   1.000
_cell.angle_alpha   90.00
_cell.angle_beta   90.00
_cell.angle_gamma   90.00
#
_symmetry.space_group_name_H-M   'P 1'
#
loop_
_entity.id
_entity.type
_entity.pdbx_description
1 polymer ?
#
loop_
_entity_poly.entity_id
_entity_poly.type
_entity_poly.pdbx_seq_one_letter_code
_entity_poly.pdbx_strand_id
1 'polypeptide(L)'
;VGKHSAQLPYPDESASSSEVTLKRIVAALDGLGLSPMYHPDRPDRAVVPAYAFVSTVWISYDKPLMLVADFTERVPTEFERSAELADFINEWNRDRVGPTASYRLMDSGDLAVSLRAGVRTRCGLTDEQLMAELADAFEHAAAFSTQLRQRFLPIEFDQPLPPALARAQDTDALLGRHPSERHLPRGEHRKFSDIHDVPDVYDNVDDEFVEPVDLDSFTDTLDMLDFTYDFPAEDLITTGVNSIAFAVCIDAGEYARITAMWDTGQRSEDGFLAMWLICNDLNEQTAGLRAYLLDLDGYLHLHVETTCLVSQGLSPAQRHNYLISSFVSILGAVDQISTQVKGASAVNWPGRAEG
;
A
#
# COMPACT_ATOMS: atom_id res chain seq x y z
N VAL A 1 -14.39 -45.77 15.60
CA VAL A 1 -13.38 -44.83 15.10
C VAL A 1 -13.99 -44.17 13.88
N GLY A 2 -14.72 -43.06 14.09
CA GLY A 2 -15.37 -42.30 13.03
C GLY A 2 -14.45 -41.21 12.54
N LYS A 3 -14.08 -41.26 11.26
CA LYS A 3 -13.42 -40.15 10.55
C LYS A 3 -14.48 -39.05 10.31
N HIS A 4 -14.46 -37.98 11.06
CA HIS A 4 -15.11 -36.74 10.67
C HIS A 4 -14.22 -36.08 9.61
N SER A 5 -14.57 -36.24 8.35
CA SER A 5 -14.11 -35.35 7.29
C SER A 5 -14.86 -34.03 7.47
N ALA A 6 -14.16 -32.98 7.87
CA ALA A 6 -14.69 -31.64 7.85
C ALA A 6 -14.94 -31.28 6.38
N GLN A 7 -16.21 -31.28 5.98
CA GLN A 7 -16.64 -30.67 4.74
C GLN A 7 -16.46 -29.18 4.89
N LEU A 8 -15.54 -28.61 4.09
CA LEU A 8 -15.47 -27.15 3.89
C LEU A 8 -16.86 -26.69 3.38
N PRO A 9 -17.40 -25.57 3.88
CA PRO A 9 -18.64 -25.06 3.36
C PRO A 9 -18.48 -24.79 1.87
N TYR A 10 -19.36 -25.38 1.06
CA TYR A 10 -19.45 -25.03 -0.36
C TYR A 10 -19.73 -23.53 -0.45
N PRO A 11 -19.04 -22.80 -1.33
CA PRO A 11 -19.35 -21.40 -1.58
C PRO A 11 -20.81 -21.33 -2.07
N ASP A 12 -21.55 -20.42 -1.44
CA ASP A 12 -22.91 -20.10 -1.82
C ASP A 12 -22.91 -19.62 -3.29
N GLU A 13 -23.69 -20.24 -4.17
CA GLU A 13 -23.78 -19.91 -5.59
C GLU A 13 -24.38 -18.50 -5.85
N SER A 14 -24.69 -17.75 -4.80
CA SER A 14 -25.18 -16.37 -4.83
C SER A 14 -24.08 -15.31 -4.69
N ALA A 15 -22.79 -15.69 -4.67
CA ALA A 15 -21.70 -14.73 -4.63
C ALA A 15 -21.80 -13.76 -5.82
N SER A 16 -21.74 -12.45 -5.55
CA SER A 16 -21.72 -11.42 -6.58
C SER A 16 -20.59 -11.71 -7.57
N SER A 17 -20.81 -11.47 -8.86
CA SER A 17 -19.83 -11.74 -9.93
C SER A 17 -18.51 -10.97 -9.75
N SER A 18 -18.46 -10.03 -8.83
CA SER A 18 -17.31 -9.20 -8.48
C SER A 18 -16.50 -9.68 -7.26
N GLU A 19 -17.03 -10.62 -6.46
CA GLU A 19 -16.30 -11.15 -5.30
C GLU A 19 -14.96 -11.76 -5.71
N VAL A 20 -13.87 -11.37 -5.04
CA VAL A 20 -12.55 -11.94 -5.28
C VAL A 20 -12.41 -13.25 -4.55
N THR A 21 -12.22 -14.33 -5.30
CA THR A 21 -12.05 -15.69 -4.78
C THR A 21 -10.71 -16.27 -5.23
N LEU A 22 -10.18 -17.26 -4.49
CA LEU A 22 -8.94 -17.93 -4.88
C LEU A 22 -9.05 -18.56 -6.28
N LYS A 23 -10.22 -19.05 -6.66
CA LYS A 23 -10.46 -19.59 -8.00
C LYS A 23 -10.29 -18.54 -9.10
N ARG A 24 -10.81 -17.32 -8.89
CA ARG A 24 -10.66 -16.20 -9.82
C ARG A 24 -9.20 -15.72 -9.86
N ILE A 25 -8.51 -15.67 -8.71
CA ILE A 25 -7.07 -15.33 -8.63
C ILE A 25 -6.26 -16.31 -9.47
N VAL A 26 -6.47 -17.63 -9.29
CA VAL A 26 -5.77 -18.67 -10.07
C VAL A 26 -6.05 -18.51 -11.57
N ALA A 27 -7.31 -18.30 -11.96
CA ALA A 27 -7.69 -18.10 -13.36
C ALA A 27 -7.06 -16.83 -13.96
N ALA A 28 -6.96 -15.73 -13.21
CA ALA A 28 -6.30 -14.51 -13.67
C ALA A 28 -4.78 -14.71 -13.83
N LEU A 29 -4.12 -15.39 -12.88
CA LEU A 29 -2.70 -15.73 -12.98
C LEU A 29 -2.41 -16.64 -14.17
N ASP A 30 -3.25 -17.65 -14.42
CA ASP A 30 -3.15 -18.51 -15.63
C ASP A 30 -3.34 -17.66 -16.90
N GLY A 31 -4.30 -16.73 -16.92
CA GLY A 31 -4.55 -15.82 -18.03
C GLY A 31 -3.37 -14.90 -18.35
N LEU A 32 -2.55 -14.57 -17.34
CA LEU A 32 -1.30 -13.82 -17.49
C LEU A 32 -0.12 -14.68 -17.96
N GLY A 33 -0.34 -15.98 -18.20
CA GLY A 33 0.71 -16.93 -18.60
C GLY A 33 1.62 -17.36 -17.45
N LEU A 34 1.24 -17.06 -16.22
CA LEU A 34 1.88 -17.55 -15.01
C LEU A 34 1.39 -18.97 -14.72
N SER A 35 2.19 -19.75 -13.98
CA SER A 35 1.85 -21.13 -13.64
C SER A 35 1.57 -21.28 -12.15
N PRO A 36 0.39 -20.87 -11.67
CA PRO A 36 0.06 -20.92 -10.25
C PRO A 36 -0.11 -22.37 -9.77
N MET A 37 0.29 -22.62 -8.54
CA MET A 37 0.08 -23.86 -7.80
C MET A 37 -0.59 -23.55 -6.48
N TYR A 38 -1.38 -24.50 -5.96
CA TYR A 38 -1.88 -24.37 -4.59
C TYR A 38 -0.75 -24.62 -3.60
N HIS A 39 -0.69 -23.79 -2.54
CA HIS A 39 0.29 -24.00 -1.48
C HIS A 39 0.01 -25.32 -0.76
N PRO A 40 1.02 -26.23 -0.60
CA PRO A 40 0.80 -27.57 -0.08
C PRO A 40 0.20 -27.60 1.32
N ASP A 41 0.62 -26.69 2.19
CA ASP A 41 0.18 -26.62 3.60
C ASP A 41 -0.90 -25.56 3.84
N ARG A 42 -1.15 -24.69 2.88
CA ARG A 42 -2.09 -23.56 2.95
C ARG A 42 -2.92 -23.52 1.66
N PRO A 43 -3.94 -24.36 1.53
CA PRO A 43 -4.74 -24.48 0.30
C PRO A 43 -5.56 -23.24 -0.03
N ASP A 44 -5.62 -22.27 0.88
CA ASP A 44 -6.18 -20.94 0.73
C ASP A 44 -5.28 -19.96 -0.05
N ARG A 45 -4.10 -20.42 -0.52
CA ARG A 45 -3.09 -19.60 -1.20
C ARG A 45 -2.67 -20.19 -2.54
N ALA A 46 -2.45 -19.30 -3.51
CA ALA A 46 -1.77 -19.63 -4.76
C ALA A 46 -0.29 -19.26 -4.65
N VAL A 47 0.58 -20.11 -5.20
CA VAL A 47 2.03 -19.90 -5.28
C VAL A 47 2.45 -19.83 -6.74
N VAL A 48 3.20 -18.81 -7.12
CA VAL A 48 3.79 -18.65 -8.44
C VAL A 48 5.31 -18.66 -8.30
N PRO A 49 6.00 -19.73 -8.73
CA PRO A 49 7.45 -19.76 -8.73
C PRO A 49 7.97 -18.99 -9.95
N ALA A 50 8.68 -17.89 -9.71
CA ALA A 50 9.46 -17.19 -10.72
C ALA A 50 10.96 -17.50 -10.58
N TYR A 51 11.76 -17.09 -11.56
CA TYR A 51 13.22 -17.31 -11.53
C TYR A 51 13.87 -16.59 -10.37
N ALA A 52 13.52 -15.34 -10.16
CA ALA A 52 14.15 -14.46 -9.17
C ALA A 52 13.49 -14.54 -7.78
N PHE A 53 12.19 -14.72 -7.73
CA PHE A 53 11.39 -14.72 -6.51
C PHE A 53 10.36 -15.85 -6.48
N VAL A 54 9.76 -16.06 -5.33
CA VAL A 54 8.54 -16.84 -5.17
C VAL A 54 7.42 -15.89 -4.77
N SER A 55 6.32 -15.90 -5.51
CA SER A 55 5.13 -15.16 -5.10
C SER A 55 4.12 -16.07 -4.41
N THR A 56 3.47 -15.54 -3.38
CA THR A 56 2.32 -16.16 -2.72
C THR A 56 1.16 -15.17 -2.76
N VAL A 57 0.01 -15.60 -3.29
CA VAL A 57 -1.18 -14.77 -3.46
C VAL A 57 -2.35 -15.36 -2.70
N TRP A 58 -3.04 -14.54 -1.89
CA TRP A 58 -4.18 -14.98 -1.08
C TRP A 58 -5.12 -13.83 -0.76
N ILE A 59 -6.27 -14.14 -0.15
CA ILE A 59 -7.20 -13.15 0.40
C ILE A 59 -6.97 -13.08 1.91
N SER A 60 -6.62 -11.89 2.41
CA SER A 60 -6.61 -11.60 3.84
C SER A 60 -8.02 -11.16 4.25
N TYR A 61 -8.57 -11.85 5.25
CA TYR A 61 -9.87 -11.53 5.84
C TYR A 61 -9.76 -10.58 7.04
N ASP A 62 -8.55 -10.11 7.34
CA ASP A 62 -8.34 -9.04 8.31
C ASP A 62 -8.91 -7.72 7.75
N LYS A 63 -9.19 -6.78 8.63
CA LYS A 63 -9.66 -5.46 8.20
C LYS A 63 -8.48 -4.53 7.88
N PRO A 64 -8.46 -3.94 6.68
CA PRO A 64 -9.41 -4.08 5.56
C PRO A 64 -9.27 -5.42 4.82
N LEU A 65 -10.38 -5.94 4.26
CA LEU A 65 -10.36 -7.13 3.39
C LEU A 65 -9.50 -6.86 2.14
N MET A 66 -8.49 -7.70 1.89
CA MET A 66 -7.50 -7.45 0.84
C MET A 66 -7.11 -8.71 0.08
N LEU A 67 -6.92 -8.57 -1.23
CA LEU A 67 -6.05 -9.45 -2.01
C LEU A 67 -4.61 -9.06 -1.67
N VAL A 68 -3.81 -10.04 -1.27
CA VAL A 68 -2.39 -9.83 -0.92
C VAL A 68 -1.52 -10.67 -1.84
N ALA A 69 -0.47 -10.06 -2.38
CA ALA A 69 0.57 -10.76 -3.12
C ALA A 69 1.93 -10.46 -2.47
N ASP A 70 2.56 -11.49 -1.92
CA ASP A 70 3.93 -11.43 -1.40
C ASP A 70 4.91 -11.97 -2.45
N PHE A 71 6.02 -11.29 -2.60
CA PHE A 71 7.12 -11.67 -3.47
C PHE A 71 8.38 -11.78 -2.63
N THR A 72 8.91 -12.96 -2.46
CA THR A 72 10.14 -13.19 -1.66
C THR A 72 11.30 -13.51 -2.60
N GLU A 73 12.36 -12.72 -2.53
CA GLU A 73 13.59 -12.97 -3.27
C GLU A 73 14.22 -14.31 -2.89
N ARG A 74 14.71 -15.05 -3.90
CA ARG A 74 15.32 -16.37 -3.67
C ARG A 74 16.72 -16.28 -3.09
N VAL A 75 17.43 -15.19 -3.37
CA VAL A 75 18.80 -14.99 -2.92
C VAL A 75 18.81 -13.92 -1.85
N PRO A 76 19.24 -14.25 -0.63
CA PRO A 76 19.34 -13.27 0.44
C PRO A 76 20.50 -12.29 0.19
N THR A 77 20.44 -11.14 0.85
CA THR A 77 21.50 -10.13 0.85
C THR A 77 22.33 -10.28 2.12
N GLU A 78 23.65 -10.09 2.04
CA GLU A 78 24.56 -10.14 3.17
C GLU A 78 24.23 -9.03 4.19
N PHE A 79 24.30 -9.35 5.50
CA PHE A 79 23.99 -8.41 6.58
C PHE A 79 24.88 -7.18 6.59
N GLU A 80 26.14 -7.32 6.18
CA GLU A 80 27.12 -6.25 6.11
C GLU A 80 26.69 -5.10 5.19
N ARG A 81 25.78 -5.39 4.27
CA ARG A 81 25.19 -4.42 3.32
C ARG A 81 23.82 -3.88 3.78
N SER A 82 23.43 -4.10 5.03
CA SER A 82 22.10 -3.72 5.54
C SER A 82 21.80 -2.24 5.43
N ALA A 83 22.76 -1.35 5.67
CA ALA A 83 22.57 0.09 5.54
C ALA A 83 22.34 0.50 4.08
N GLU A 84 23.14 -0.02 3.15
CA GLU A 84 22.98 0.23 1.72
C GLU A 84 21.64 -0.31 1.18
N LEU A 85 21.24 -1.47 1.71
CA LEU A 85 19.94 -2.07 1.37
C LEU A 85 18.77 -1.24 1.93
N ALA A 86 18.92 -0.68 3.13
CA ALA A 86 17.94 0.22 3.72
C ALA A 86 17.72 1.47 2.85
N ASP A 87 18.79 2.10 2.41
CA ASP A 87 18.73 3.25 1.49
C ASP A 87 18.04 2.87 0.18
N PHE A 88 18.43 1.75 -0.44
CA PHE A 88 17.85 1.27 -1.68
C PHE A 88 16.34 1.01 -1.56
N ILE A 89 15.90 0.33 -0.49
CA ILE A 89 14.48 0.03 -0.26
C ILE A 89 13.71 1.32 0.02
N ASN A 90 14.27 2.24 0.80
CA ASN A 90 13.65 3.54 1.05
C ASN A 90 13.47 4.35 -0.24
N GLU A 91 14.51 4.40 -1.09
CA GLU A 91 14.44 5.03 -2.42
C GLU A 91 13.37 4.36 -3.31
N TRP A 92 13.33 3.02 -3.33
CA TRP A 92 12.31 2.29 -4.07
C TRP A 92 10.89 2.64 -3.61
N ASN A 93 10.65 2.58 -2.31
CA ASN A 93 9.34 2.89 -1.73
C ASN A 93 8.93 4.35 -1.95
N ARG A 94 9.90 5.27 -1.98
CA ARG A 94 9.67 6.69 -2.27
C ARG A 94 9.39 6.95 -3.75
N ASP A 95 10.20 6.38 -4.65
CA ASP A 95 10.28 6.81 -6.05
C ASP A 95 9.46 5.94 -7.01
N ARG A 96 8.85 4.85 -6.51
CA ARG A 96 8.08 3.90 -7.33
C ARG A 96 6.69 3.71 -6.78
N VAL A 97 5.75 3.40 -7.68
CA VAL A 97 4.45 2.84 -7.34
C VAL A 97 4.51 1.31 -7.35
N GLY A 98 3.44 0.62 -6.92
CA GLY A 98 3.39 -0.85 -6.91
C GLY A 98 3.72 -1.46 -5.54
N PRO A 99 4.22 -2.69 -5.49
CA PRO A 99 4.44 -3.39 -4.22
C PRO A 99 5.44 -2.68 -3.31
N THR A 100 5.16 -2.72 -2.00
CA THR A 100 6.02 -2.15 -0.96
C THR A 100 7.17 -3.09 -0.66
N ALA A 101 8.41 -2.60 -0.69
CA ALA A 101 9.60 -3.37 -0.37
C ALA A 101 9.94 -3.30 1.13
N SER A 102 10.46 -4.42 1.65
CA SER A 102 10.97 -4.54 3.02
C SER A 102 12.06 -5.61 3.10
N TYR A 103 12.78 -5.67 4.22
CA TYR A 103 13.64 -6.82 4.53
C TYR A 103 13.47 -7.30 5.97
N ARG A 104 13.88 -8.52 6.22
CA ARG A 104 13.97 -9.09 7.57
C ARG A 104 15.26 -9.87 7.76
N LEU A 105 15.75 -9.89 9.00
CA LEU A 105 16.90 -10.71 9.38
C LEU A 105 16.48 -12.20 9.44
N MET A 106 17.25 -13.06 8.79
CA MET A 106 17.09 -14.50 8.81
C MET A 106 17.90 -15.15 9.94
N ASP A 107 17.57 -16.39 10.29
CA ASP A 107 18.35 -17.18 11.27
C ASP A 107 19.79 -17.47 10.78
N SER A 108 20.03 -17.43 9.47
CA SER A 108 21.39 -17.53 8.89
C SER A 108 22.26 -16.31 9.15
N GLY A 109 21.67 -15.19 9.54
CA GLY A 109 22.34 -13.90 9.67
C GLY A 109 22.25 -13.02 8.42
N ASP A 110 21.72 -13.53 7.31
CA ASP A 110 21.48 -12.77 6.08
C ASP A 110 20.13 -12.03 6.11
N LEU A 111 19.90 -11.20 5.10
CA LEU A 111 18.66 -10.42 4.93
C LEU A 111 17.79 -11.02 3.84
N ALA A 112 16.59 -11.44 4.20
CA ALA A 112 15.55 -11.81 3.23
C ALA A 112 14.82 -10.54 2.78
N VAL A 113 14.84 -10.28 1.47
CA VAL A 113 14.14 -9.15 0.86
C VAL A 113 12.81 -9.62 0.29
N SER A 114 11.78 -8.84 0.52
CA SER A 114 10.43 -9.13 0.03
C SER A 114 9.72 -7.87 -0.42
N LEU A 115 8.70 -8.07 -1.29
CA LEU A 115 7.74 -7.04 -1.62
C LEU A 115 6.34 -7.54 -1.29
N ARG A 116 5.46 -6.61 -0.97
CA ARG A 116 4.06 -6.89 -0.68
C ARG A 116 3.15 -5.92 -1.41
N ALA A 117 2.24 -6.45 -2.22
CA ALA A 117 1.11 -5.72 -2.78
C ALA A 117 -0.15 -6.03 -1.98
N GLY A 118 -1.01 -5.04 -1.84
CA GLY A 118 -2.31 -5.20 -1.20
C GLY A 118 -3.38 -4.43 -1.94
N VAL A 119 -4.43 -5.12 -2.38
CA VAL A 119 -5.55 -4.55 -3.12
C VAL A 119 -6.82 -4.72 -2.32
N ARG A 120 -7.57 -3.64 -2.12
CA ARG A 120 -8.84 -3.67 -1.37
C ARG A 120 -9.90 -4.42 -2.15
N THR A 121 -10.53 -5.42 -1.53
CA THR A 121 -11.49 -6.30 -2.22
C THR A 121 -12.89 -6.28 -1.60
N ARG A 122 -13.16 -5.42 -0.64
CA ARG A 122 -14.47 -5.36 0.04
C ARG A 122 -15.63 -5.12 -0.94
N CYS A 123 -15.42 -4.27 -1.94
CA CYS A 123 -16.42 -3.96 -2.97
C CYS A 123 -16.26 -4.84 -4.22
N GLY A 124 -15.48 -5.93 -4.13
CA GLY A 124 -15.19 -6.79 -5.27
C GLY A 124 -14.25 -6.15 -6.29
N LEU A 125 -13.90 -6.93 -7.31
CA LEU A 125 -13.13 -6.50 -8.49
C LEU A 125 -13.72 -7.17 -9.73
N THR A 126 -13.79 -6.44 -10.85
CA THR A 126 -14.06 -7.08 -12.15
C THR A 126 -12.91 -8.02 -12.54
N ASP A 127 -13.10 -8.84 -13.57
CA ASP A 127 -12.01 -9.71 -14.04
C ASP A 127 -10.87 -8.90 -14.65
N GLU A 128 -11.18 -7.78 -15.31
CA GLU A 128 -10.23 -6.84 -15.88
C GLU A 128 -9.41 -6.14 -14.77
N GLN A 129 -10.09 -5.65 -13.73
CA GLN A 129 -9.42 -5.05 -12.56
C GLN A 129 -8.50 -6.06 -11.87
N LEU A 130 -9.00 -7.27 -11.58
CA LEU A 130 -8.22 -8.31 -10.93
C LEU A 130 -6.98 -8.70 -11.75
N MET A 131 -7.13 -8.83 -13.07
CA MET A 131 -6.02 -9.15 -13.96
C MET A 131 -5.00 -8.01 -14.02
N ALA A 132 -5.45 -6.76 -14.10
CA ALA A 132 -4.58 -5.59 -14.14
C ALA A 132 -3.78 -5.43 -12.83
N GLU A 133 -4.41 -5.58 -11.67
CA GLU A 133 -3.75 -5.51 -10.36
C GLU A 133 -2.69 -6.60 -10.18
N LEU A 134 -2.97 -7.84 -10.63
CA LEU A 134 -2.00 -8.91 -10.58
C LEU A 134 -0.85 -8.68 -11.58
N ALA A 135 -1.15 -8.28 -12.82
CA ALA A 135 -0.13 -7.99 -13.82
C ALA A 135 0.84 -6.92 -13.32
N ASP A 136 0.29 -5.80 -12.84
CA ASP A 136 1.03 -4.68 -12.28
C ASP A 136 1.95 -5.11 -11.13
N ALA A 137 1.41 -5.83 -10.15
CA ALA A 137 2.18 -6.31 -9.01
C ALA A 137 3.36 -7.19 -9.43
N PHE A 138 3.15 -8.11 -10.41
CA PHE A 138 4.21 -8.99 -10.91
C PHE A 138 5.25 -8.24 -11.75
N GLU A 139 4.85 -7.27 -12.57
CA GLU A 139 5.76 -6.44 -13.36
C GLU A 139 6.67 -5.61 -12.48
N HIS A 140 6.11 -4.95 -11.46
CA HIS A 140 6.90 -4.17 -10.50
C HIS A 140 7.81 -5.04 -9.63
N ALA A 141 7.35 -6.22 -9.21
CA ALA A 141 8.20 -7.16 -8.48
C ALA A 141 9.38 -7.64 -9.34
N ALA A 142 9.16 -7.92 -10.62
CA ALA A 142 10.23 -8.29 -11.55
C ALA A 142 11.23 -7.15 -11.76
N ALA A 143 10.76 -5.90 -11.88
CA ALA A 143 11.59 -4.73 -12.02
C ALA A 143 12.43 -4.48 -10.76
N PHE A 144 11.84 -4.58 -9.57
CA PHE A 144 12.55 -4.47 -8.29
C PHE A 144 13.64 -5.54 -8.17
N SER A 145 13.24 -6.81 -8.35
CA SER A 145 14.14 -7.96 -8.27
C SER A 145 15.37 -7.78 -9.14
N THR A 146 15.17 -7.24 -10.31
CA THR A 146 16.26 -7.01 -11.26
C THR A 146 17.20 -5.91 -10.78
N GLN A 147 16.68 -4.77 -10.30
CA GLN A 147 17.51 -3.69 -9.76
C GLN A 147 18.24 -4.12 -8.49
N LEU A 148 17.57 -4.86 -7.60
CA LEU A 148 18.18 -5.45 -6.40
C LEU A 148 19.38 -6.32 -6.79
N ARG A 149 19.20 -7.22 -7.73
CA ARG A 149 20.24 -8.17 -8.16
C ARG A 149 21.39 -7.47 -8.84
N GLN A 150 21.14 -6.48 -9.66
CA GLN A 150 22.21 -5.67 -10.27
C GLN A 150 23.06 -4.93 -9.23
N ARG A 151 22.43 -4.43 -8.17
CA ARG A 151 23.13 -3.65 -7.15
C ARG A 151 23.81 -4.52 -6.10
N PHE A 152 23.18 -5.62 -5.68
CA PHE A 152 23.62 -6.40 -4.53
C PHE A 152 24.21 -7.77 -4.87
N LEU A 153 23.87 -8.33 -6.03
CA LEU A 153 24.32 -9.67 -6.42
C LEU A 153 25.08 -9.59 -7.73
N PRO A 154 26.32 -10.13 -7.81
CA PRO A 154 27.11 -10.12 -9.03
C PRO A 154 26.62 -11.19 -10.02
N ILE A 155 25.35 -11.13 -10.41
CA ILE A 155 24.74 -12.07 -11.35
C ILE A 155 24.53 -11.31 -12.67
N GLU A 156 25.14 -11.78 -13.75
CA GLU A 156 24.90 -11.28 -15.08
C GLU A 156 23.49 -11.72 -15.54
N PHE A 157 22.65 -10.74 -15.85
CA PHE A 157 21.34 -10.96 -16.44
C PHE A 157 21.36 -10.56 -17.90
N ASP A 158 21.10 -11.52 -18.78
CA ASP A 158 21.04 -11.31 -20.24
C ASP A 158 19.66 -10.80 -20.73
N GLN A 159 18.70 -10.54 -19.85
CA GLN A 159 17.38 -10.10 -20.24
C GLN A 159 17.18 -8.59 -20.04
N PRO A 160 16.56 -7.90 -21.02
CA PRO A 160 16.16 -6.50 -20.82
C PRO A 160 15.16 -6.42 -19.66
N LEU A 161 15.39 -5.42 -18.82
CA LEU A 161 14.60 -5.20 -17.63
C LEU A 161 13.25 -4.57 -17.98
N PRO A 162 12.14 -5.05 -17.40
CA PRO A 162 10.90 -4.30 -17.46
C PRO A 162 11.11 -2.94 -16.75
N PRO A 163 10.62 -1.84 -17.34
CA PRO A 163 10.69 -0.55 -16.68
C PRO A 163 9.80 -0.57 -15.44
N ALA A 164 10.35 -0.20 -14.28
CA ALA A 164 9.52 0.12 -13.13
C ALA A 164 8.83 1.47 -13.38
N LEU A 165 7.54 1.55 -13.11
CA LEU A 165 6.81 2.79 -13.21
C LEU A 165 7.32 3.78 -12.15
N ALA A 166 7.95 4.85 -12.60
CA ALA A 166 8.35 5.96 -11.74
C ALA A 166 7.14 6.84 -11.45
N ARG A 167 7.13 7.48 -10.29
CA ARG A 167 6.12 8.50 -10.00
C ARG A 167 6.23 9.63 -11.02
N ALA A 168 5.11 9.96 -11.66
CA ALA A 168 5.04 11.06 -12.60
C ALA A 168 5.02 12.41 -11.88
N GLN A 169 4.46 12.44 -10.66
CA GLN A 169 4.35 13.64 -9.85
C GLN A 169 5.19 13.53 -8.59
N ASP A 170 5.96 14.57 -8.32
CA ASP A 170 6.66 14.75 -7.06
C ASP A 170 5.69 15.31 -5.99
N THR A 171 4.79 14.46 -5.49
CA THR A 171 3.87 14.84 -4.40
C THR A 171 4.60 15.13 -3.11
N ASP A 172 5.80 14.59 -2.91
CA ASP A 172 6.63 14.90 -1.76
C ASP A 172 7.06 16.36 -1.80
N ALA A 173 7.36 16.88 -3.02
CA ALA A 173 7.62 18.30 -3.25
C ALA A 173 6.37 19.17 -3.00
N LEU A 174 5.19 18.66 -3.33
CA LEU A 174 3.92 19.37 -3.14
C LEU A 174 3.46 19.35 -1.67
N LEU A 175 3.70 18.26 -0.95
CA LEU A 175 3.35 18.13 0.47
C LEU A 175 4.31 18.86 1.41
N GLY A 176 5.53 19.20 0.98
CA GLY A 176 6.41 19.63 1.98
C GLY A 176 7.79 20.14 1.74
N ARG A 177 8.05 20.90 0.71
CA ARG A 177 9.33 21.62 0.67
C ARG A 177 9.51 22.61 1.83
N HIS A 178 8.41 23.08 2.43
CA HIS A 178 8.44 23.92 3.61
C HIS A 178 7.33 23.52 4.59
N PRO A 179 7.67 22.97 5.79
CA PRO A 179 6.68 22.70 6.85
C PRO A 179 5.86 23.91 7.26
N SER A 180 6.42 25.12 7.10
CA SER A 180 5.74 26.40 7.36
C SER A 180 4.73 26.81 6.30
N GLU A 181 4.74 26.18 5.11
CA GLU A 181 3.84 26.49 4.01
C GLU A 181 2.72 25.44 3.83
N ARG A 182 2.61 24.51 4.77
CA ARG A 182 1.50 23.55 4.77
C ARG A 182 0.19 24.28 4.93
N HIS A 183 -0.51 24.41 3.83
CA HIS A 183 -1.87 24.92 3.85
C HIS A 183 -2.79 23.75 4.19
N LEU A 184 -3.05 23.55 5.47
CA LEU A 184 -4.21 22.75 5.86
C LEU A 184 -5.46 23.53 5.44
N PRO A 185 -6.49 22.84 4.89
CA PRO A 185 -7.74 23.48 4.54
C PRO A 185 -8.27 24.34 5.70
N ARG A 186 -8.81 25.51 5.39
CA ARG A 186 -9.42 26.40 6.40
C ARG A 186 -10.77 25.79 6.77
N GLY A 187 -10.88 25.24 7.97
CA GLY A 187 -12.14 24.69 8.48
C GLY A 187 -11.95 23.69 9.61
N GLU A 188 -13.05 23.16 10.10
CA GLU A 188 -13.02 22.04 11.04
C GLU A 188 -12.62 20.76 10.28
N HIS A 189 -11.49 20.17 10.69
CA HIS A 189 -11.06 18.90 10.12
C HIS A 189 -11.99 17.77 10.57
N ARG A 190 -12.32 16.86 9.64
CA ARG A 190 -13.04 15.64 9.97
C ARG A 190 -12.23 14.81 10.95
N LYS A 191 -12.90 14.21 11.94
CA LYS A 191 -12.28 13.33 12.92
C LYS A 191 -12.96 11.97 12.91
N PHE A 192 -12.20 10.92 12.81
CA PHE A 192 -12.64 9.57 13.10
C PHE A 192 -12.50 9.29 14.59
N SER A 193 -13.48 8.63 15.18
CA SER A 193 -13.49 8.30 16.61
C SER A 193 -12.53 7.18 16.96
N ASP A 194 -12.33 6.23 16.06
CA ASP A 194 -11.43 5.09 16.19
C ASP A 194 -10.87 4.72 14.80
N ILE A 195 -9.72 4.03 14.78
CA ILE A 195 -9.14 3.38 13.59
C ILE A 195 -10.11 2.37 12.94
N HIS A 196 -11.02 1.80 13.72
CA HIS A 196 -12.03 0.84 13.24
C HIS A 196 -13.37 1.50 12.86
N ASP A 197 -13.48 2.82 13.04
CA ASP A 197 -14.71 3.57 12.75
C ASP A 197 -14.78 3.92 11.26
N VAL A 198 -14.78 2.89 10.43
CA VAL A 198 -15.04 3.03 9.00
C VAL A 198 -16.56 3.11 8.86
N PRO A 199 -17.12 4.24 8.39
CA PRO A 199 -18.56 4.35 8.20
C PRO A 199 -19.07 3.22 7.30
N ASP A 200 -20.17 2.57 7.69
CA ASP A 200 -20.92 1.64 6.84
C ASP A 200 -21.69 2.38 5.73
N VAL A 201 -21.02 3.30 5.04
CA VAL A 201 -21.61 4.14 3.99
C VAL A 201 -21.96 3.32 2.74
N TYR A 202 -21.60 2.03 2.73
CA TYR A 202 -21.57 1.20 1.53
C TYR A 202 -22.85 0.44 1.22
N ASP A 203 -23.82 0.41 2.13
CA ASP A 203 -25.04 -0.41 1.95
C ASP A 203 -26.02 0.14 0.88
N ASN A 204 -25.74 1.29 0.27
CA ASN A 204 -26.65 1.94 -0.65
C ASN A 204 -26.02 2.43 -1.97
N VAL A 205 -24.81 2.00 -2.31
CA VAL A 205 -24.17 2.41 -3.57
C VAL A 205 -24.38 1.30 -4.59
N ASP A 206 -25.03 1.60 -5.71
CA ASP A 206 -25.17 0.68 -6.84
C ASP A 206 -23.79 0.36 -7.43
N ASP A 207 -23.33 -0.88 -7.24
CA ASP A 207 -21.99 -1.38 -7.59
C ASP A 207 -21.84 -1.76 -9.08
N GLU A 208 -22.84 -1.50 -9.92
CA GLU A 208 -22.90 -2.12 -11.24
C GLU A 208 -21.98 -1.48 -12.29
N PHE A 209 -21.46 -0.27 -12.06
CA PHE A 209 -20.70 0.44 -13.10
C PHE A 209 -19.32 0.89 -12.63
N VAL A 210 -18.30 0.42 -13.34
CA VAL A 210 -16.93 0.92 -13.24
C VAL A 210 -16.79 2.13 -14.16
N GLU A 211 -16.33 3.25 -13.63
CA GLU A 211 -16.16 4.51 -14.32
C GLU A 211 -14.68 4.91 -14.36
N PRO A 212 -14.24 5.66 -15.40
CA PRO A 212 -12.93 6.30 -15.37
C PRO A 212 -12.78 7.15 -14.10
N VAL A 213 -11.59 7.14 -13.52
CA VAL A 213 -11.29 7.87 -12.27
C VAL A 213 -10.45 9.10 -12.60
N ASP A 214 -10.92 10.24 -12.13
CA ASP A 214 -10.21 11.52 -12.13
C ASP A 214 -10.24 12.14 -10.72
N LEU A 215 -9.65 13.30 -10.57
CA LEU A 215 -9.61 13.97 -9.28
C LEU A 215 -11.01 14.44 -8.83
N ASP A 216 -11.88 14.83 -9.77
CA ASP A 216 -13.24 15.25 -9.48
C ASP A 216 -14.05 14.10 -8.85
N SER A 217 -13.79 12.86 -9.26
CA SER A 217 -14.41 11.67 -8.67
C SER A 217 -14.11 11.50 -7.18
N PHE A 218 -12.96 11.99 -6.69
CA PHE A 218 -12.61 12.02 -5.28
C PHE A 218 -13.21 13.19 -4.54
N THR A 219 -13.40 14.35 -5.18
CA THR A 219 -14.08 15.49 -4.56
C THR A 219 -15.54 15.17 -4.26
N ASP A 220 -16.25 14.50 -5.17
CA ASP A 220 -17.61 14.02 -4.92
C ASP A 220 -17.69 13.15 -3.66
N THR A 221 -16.69 12.29 -3.49
CA THR A 221 -16.60 11.45 -2.29
C THR A 221 -16.30 12.25 -1.02
N LEU A 222 -15.39 13.23 -1.09
CA LEU A 222 -15.08 14.12 0.02
C LEU A 222 -16.26 14.97 0.42
N ASP A 223 -17.01 15.53 -0.57
CA ASP A 223 -18.21 16.34 -0.35
C ASP A 223 -19.32 15.52 0.33
N MET A 224 -19.55 14.28 -0.15
CA MET A 224 -20.57 13.40 0.44
C MET A 224 -20.22 13.04 1.90
N LEU A 225 -18.95 12.97 2.22
CA LEU A 225 -18.45 12.65 3.56
C LEU A 225 -18.24 13.90 4.43
N ASP A 226 -18.58 15.09 3.92
CA ASP A 226 -18.45 16.38 4.61
C ASP A 226 -17.00 16.68 5.01
N PHE A 227 -16.02 16.37 4.12
CA PHE A 227 -14.64 16.79 4.28
C PHE A 227 -14.40 18.18 3.73
N THR A 228 -13.56 18.95 4.39
CA THR A 228 -13.03 20.22 3.86
C THR A 228 -11.73 19.92 3.12
N TYR A 229 -11.58 20.44 1.90
CA TYR A 229 -10.39 20.26 1.08
C TYR A 229 -10.06 21.50 0.26
N ASP A 230 -8.81 21.59 -0.21
CA ASP A 230 -8.31 22.64 -1.10
C ASP A 230 -7.60 22.03 -2.31
N PHE A 231 -7.50 22.80 -3.39
CA PHE A 231 -6.69 22.49 -4.56
C PHE A 231 -5.45 23.39 -4.60
N PRO A 232 -4.32 22.98 -4.02
CA PRO A 232 -3.08 23.76 -4.14
C PRO A 232 -2.47 23.71 -5.55
N ALA A 233 -2.85 22.72 -6.38
CA ALA A 233 -2.54 22.56 -7.78
C ALA A 233 -3.71 21.88 -8.51
N GLU A 234 -3.74 21.94 -9.86
CA GLU A 234 -4.81 21.36 -10.68
C GLU A 234 -4.96 19.83 -10.50
N ASP A 235 -3.87 19.16 -10.14
CA ASP A 235 -3.75 17.71 -10.04
C ASP A 235 -3.57 17.21 -8.60
N LEU A 236 -3.87 18.05 -7.61
CA LEU A 236 -3.67 17.75 -6.20
C LEU A 236 -4.81 18.27 -5.33
N ILE A 237 -5.40 17.38 -4.53
CA ILE A 237 -6.30 17.71 -3.44
C ILE A 237 -5.53 17.63 -2.13
N THR A 238 -5.75 18.57 -1.22
CA THR A 238 -5.27 18.49 0.16
C THR A 238 -6.43 18.58 1.13
N THR A 239 -6.36 17.75 2.19
CA THR A 239 -7.34 17.75 3.28
C THR A 239 -6.65 17.49 4.61
N GLY A 240 -7.36 17.69 5.72
CA GLY A 240 -6.87 17.42 7.05
C GLY A 240 -7.79 16.47 7.80
N VAL A 241 -7.22 15.42 8.41
CA VAL A 241 -7.95 14.45 9.21
C VAL A 241 -7.20 14.24 10.54
N ASN A 242 -7.86 14.42 11.67
CA ASN A 242 -7.28 14.22 13.00
C ASN A 242 -5.92 14.93 13.19
N SER A 243 -5.80 16.15 12.69
CA SER A 243 -4.58 16.99 12.69
C SER A 243 -3.44 16.51 11.77
N ILE A 244 -3.64 15.51 10.96
CA ILE A 244 -2.71 15.05 9.94
C ILE A 244 -3.13 15.61 8.58
N ALA A 245 -2.15 16.14 7.83
CA ALA A 245 -2.35 16.59 6.46
C ALA A 245 -2.28 15.43 5.48
N PHE A 246 -3.23 15.40 4.55
CA PHE A 246 -3.30 14.42 3.48
C PHE A 246 -3.24 15.10 2.12
N ALA A 247 -2.66 14.40 1.16
CA ALA A 247 -2.73 14.71 -0.25
C ALA A 247 -3.38 13.55 -1.00
N VAL A 248 -4.22 13.88 -1.98
CA VAL A 248 -4.81 12.94 -2.93
C VAL A 248 -4.46 13.38 -4.33
N CYS A 249 -3.92 12.49 -5.14
CA CYS A 249 -3.59 12.75 -6.54
C CYS A 249 -3.78 11.52 -7.41
N ILE A 250 -3.79 11.72 -8.74
CA ILE A 250 -3.71 10.64 -9.73
C ILE A 250 -2.31 10.70 -10.36
N ASP A 251 -1.53 9.65 -10.13
CA ASP A 251 -0.15 9.55 -10.59
C ASP A 251 -0.09 8.83 -11.94
N ALA A 252 0.57 9.44 -12.91
CA ALA A 252 0.70 8.95 -14.30
C ALA A 252 -0.64 8.62 -15.00
N GLY A 253 -1.80 9.05 -14.45
CA GLY A 253 -3.13 8.69 -14.94
C GLY A 253 -3.53 7.24 -14.65
N GLU A 254 -2.72 6.49 -13.91
CA GLU A 254 -2.91 5.06 -13.66
C GLU A 254 -3.14 4.72 -12.19
N TYR A 255 -2.66 5.55 -11.25
CA TYR A 255 -2.75 5.29 -9.82
C TYR A 255 -3.38 6.45 -9.06
N ALA A 256 -4.46 6.17 -8.34
CA ALA A 256 -4.87 7.05 -7.27
C ALA A 256 -3.92 6.85 -6.08
N ARG A 257 -3.44 7.94 -5.51
CA ARG A 257 -2.51 7.93 -4.40
C ARG A 257 -2.99 8.85 -3.28
N ILE A 258 -2.98 8.33 -2.06
CA ILE A 258 -3.31 9.07 -0.85
C ILE A 258 -2.09 9.00 0.07
N THR A 259 -1.54 10.16 0.40
CA THR A 259 -0.30 10.28 1.18
C THR A 259 -0.52 11.20 2.36
N ALA A 260 0.04 10.84 3.51
CA ALA A 260 0.18 11.75 4.65
C ALA A 260 1.64 11.94 5.00
N MET A 261 1.98 13.08 5.57
CA MET A 261 3.31 13.40 6.01
C MET A 261 3.33 13.82 7.47
N TRP A 262 4.32 13.34 8.21
CA TRP A 262 4.58 13.72 9.59
C TRP A 262 6.05 14.09 9.80
N ASP A 263 6.30 15.27 10.42
CA ASP A 263 7.63 15.70 10.82
C ASP A 263 8.07 14.93 12.07
N THR A 264 9.09 14.08 11.91
CA THR A 264 9.58 13.26 13.02
C THR A 264 10.38 14.07 14.04
N GLY A 265 10.90 15.24 13.66
CA GLY A 265 11.85 16.03 14.43
C GLY A 265 13.22 15.38 14.60
N GLN A 266 13.49 14.26 13.93
CA GLN A 266 14.78 13.57 13.95
C GLN A 266 15.70 14.13 12.88
N ARG A 267 16.99 14.25 13.17
CA ARG A 267 17.98 14.63 12.17
C ARG A 267 18.32 13.45 11.27
N SER A 268 18.48 13.73 9.98
CA SER A 268 18.77 12.68 8.99
C SER A 268 20.12 12.01 9.23
N GLU A 269 21.17 12.77 9.61
CA GLU A 269 22.51 12.23 9.82
C GLU A 269 22.59 11.09 10.85
N ASP A 270 21.84 11.21 11.97
CA ASP A 270 21.94 10.28 13.08
C ASP A 270 20.70 9.38 13.22
N GLY A 271 19.57 9.80 12.65
CA GLY A 271 18.26 9.17 12.88
C GLY A 271 17.79 8.23 11.79
N PHE A 272 18.37 8.28 10.57
CA PHE A 272 17.82 7.60 9.41
C PHE A 272 17.62 6.09 9.64
N LEU A 273 18.65 5.36 10.02
CA LEU A 273 18.55 3.89 10.13
C LEU A 273 17.55 3.47 11.21
N ALA A 274 17.51 4.18 12.34
CA ALA A 274 16.57 3.88 13.42
C ALA A 274 15.12 4.13 13.00
N MET A 275 14.86 5.25 12.35
CA MET A 275 13.53 5.57 11.81
C MET A 275 13.13 4.65 10.67
N TRP A 276 14.11 4.34 9.78
CA TRP A 276 13.86 3.45 8.65
C TRP A 276 13.48 2.03 9.11
N LEU A 277 14.12 1.48 10.15
CA LEU A 277 13.75 0.18 10.72
C LEU A 277 12.29 0.15 11.20
N ILE A 278 11.79 1.25 11.78
CA ILE A 278 10.38 1.36 12.17
C ILE A 278 9.46 1.36 10.94
N CYS A 279 9.84 2.09 9.88
CA CYS A 279 9.11 2.06 8.62
C CYS A 279 9.14 0.67 7.97
N ASN A 280 10.30 0.00 8.00
CA ASN A 280 10.48 -1.34 7.47
C ASN A 280 9.59 -2.36 8.19
N ASP A 281 9.51 -2.30 9.52
CA ASP A 281 8.64 -3.19 10.31
C ASP A 281 7.17 -3.00 9.95
N LEU A 282 6.72 -1.74 9.75
CA LEU A 282 5.38 -1.46 9.27
C LEU A 282 5.17 -2.04 7.87
N ASN A 283 6.09 -1.81 6.95
CA ASN A 283 6.03 -2.28 5.57
C ASN A 283 6.01 -3.81 5.46
N GLU A 284 6.72 -4.51 6.36
CA GLU A 284 6.68 -5.98 6.44
C GLU A 284 5.34 -6.50 6.96
N GLN A 285 4.71 -5.81 7.90
CA GLN A 285 3.51 -6.29 8.59
C GLN A 285 2.21 -5.93 7.85
N THR A 286 2.22 -4.87 7.03
CA THR A 286 1.00 -4.34 6.40
C THR A 286 0.95 -4.64 4.91
N ALA A 287 -0.26 -4.75 4.36
CA ALA A 287 -0.50 -4.83 2.93
C ALA A 287 -1.24 -3.57 2.46
N GLY A 288 -0.89 -3.06 1.27
CA GLY A 288 -1.53 -1.88 0.68
C GLY A 288 -1.26 -0.57 1.41
N LEU A 289 -0.26 -0.56 2.30
CA LEU A 289 0.24 0.61 3.00
C LEU A 289 1.76 0.66 2.82
N ARG A 290 2.31 1.86 2.68
CA ARG A 290 3.73 2.08 2.47
C ARG A 290 4.22 3.22 3.34
N ALA A 291 5.34 3.00 4.05
CA ALA A 291 6.04 4.03 4.80
C ALA A 291 7.47 4.20 4.25
N TYR A 292 7.89 5.44 4.12
CA TYR A 292 9.25 5.79 3.73
C TYR A 292 9.66 7.13 4.35
N LEU A 293 10.95 7.42 4.29
CA LEU A 293 11.53 8.64 4.85
C LEU A 293 12.02 9.57 3.75
N LEU A 294 11.79 10.84 3.95
CA LEU A 294 12.33 11.91 3.13
C LEU A 294 13.16 12.85 4.00
N ASP A 295 14.37 13.19 3.53
CA ASP A 295 15.18 14.24 4.14
C ASP A 295 14.75 15.62 3.59
N LEU A 296 14.25 16.47 4.46
CA LEU A 296 13.95 17.86 4.15
C LEU A 296 14.76 18.75 5.10
N ASP A 297 15.70 19.49 4.53
CA ASP A 297 16.58 20.43 5.24
C ASP A 297 17.33 19.78 6.44
N GLY A 298 17.73 18.52 6.32
CA GLY A 298 18.47 17.77 7.33
C GLY A 298 17.59 17.17 8.42
N TYR A 299 16.26 17.14 8.23
CA TYR A 299 15.30 16.49 9.12
C TYR A 299 14.52 15.40 8.37
N LEU A 300 14.24 14.31 9.09
CA LEU A 300 13.47 13.20 8.56
C LEU A 300 11.97 13.46 8.64
N HIS A 301 11.32 13.35 7.52
CA HIS A 301 9.87 13.36 7.40
C HIS A 301 9.38 11.96 7.06
N LEU A 302 8.46 11.45 7.87
CA LEU A 302 7.77 10.20 7.58
C LEU A 302 6.67 10.48 6.56
N HIS A 303 6.66 9.70 5.49
CA HIS A 303 5.55 9.62 4.55
C HIS A 303 4.88 8.27 4.71
N VAL A 304 3.57 8.26 4.77
CA VAL A 304 2.74 7.06 4.76
C VAL A 304 1.71 7.20 3.67
N GLU A 305 1.63 6.21 2.79
CA GLU A 305 0.74 6.27 1.63
C GLU A 305 0.06 4.96 1.31
N THR A 306 -1.00 5.07 0.54
CA THR A 306 -1.69 3.97 -0.13
C THR A 306 -1.80 4.29 -1.62
N THR A 307 -1.78 3.26 -2.45
CA THR A 307 -2.02 3.36 -3.89
C THR A 307 -3.16 2.44 -4.31
N CYS A 308 -3.85 2.80 -5.38
CA CYS A 308 -4.90 2.01 -6.01
C CYS A 308 -4.76 2.16 -7.52
N LEU A 309 -4.68 1.05 -8.25
CA LEU A 309 -4.66 1.08 -9.71
C LEU A 309 -6.05 1.52 -10.22
N VAL A 310 -6.08 2.58 -11.02
CA VAL A 310 -7.33 3.16 -11.55
C VAL A 310 -7.44 3.08 -13.07
N SER A 311 -6.47 2.47 -13.73
CA SER A 311 -6.44 2.34 -15.19
C SER A 311 -7.64 1.59 -15.77
N GLN A 312 -8.26 0.69 -14.98
CA GLN A 312 -9.48 -0.02 -15.35
C GLN A 312 -10.76 0.64 -14.79
N GLY A 313 -10.63 1.87 -14.23
CA GLY A 313 -11.71 2.54 -13.54
C GLY A 313 -12.04 1.97 -12.17
N LEU A 314 -12.93 2.65 -11.43
CA LEU A 314 -13.47 2.22 -10.14
C LEU A 314 -14.98 2.46 -10.09
N SER A 315 -15.72 1.60 -9.40
CA SER A 315 -17.09 1.91 -9.03
C SER A 315 -17.13 2.99 -7.93
N PRO A 316 -18.24 3.71 -7.75
CA PRO A 316 -18.41 4.66 -6.65
C PRO A 316 -18.13 4.03 -5.29
N ALA A 317 -18.58 2.81 -5.03
CA ALA A 317 -18.32 2.09 -3.79
C ALA A 317 -16.82 1.76 -3.61
N GLN A 318 -16.12 1.36 -4.67
CA GLN A 318 -14.68 1.15 -4.61
C GLN A 318 -13.93 2.44 -4.29
N ARG A 319 -14.30 3.58 -4.89
CA ARG A 319 -13.69 4.91 -4.60
C ARG A 319 -13.89 5.31 -3.14
N HIS A 320 -15.13 5.20 -2.64
CA HIS A 320 -15.44 5.50 -1.24
C HIS A 320 -14.66 4.61 -0.28
N ASN A 321 -14.68 3.31 -0.53
CA ASN A 321 -13.92 2.36 0.27
C ASN A 321 -12.43 2.69 0.28
N TYR A 322 -11.85 2.96 -0.89
CA TYR A 322 -10.46 3.31 -1.02
C TYR A 322 -10.12 4.57 -0.21
N LEU A 323 -10.87 5.66 -0.37
CA LEU A 323 -10.59 6.92 0.30
C LEU A 323 -10.64 6.77 1.83
N ILE A 324 -11.75 6.27 2.36
CA ILE A 324 -11.96 6.16 3.81
C ILE A 324 -10.99 5.18 4.45
N SER A 325 -10.86 3.97 3.88
CA SER A 325 -9.96 2.98 4.44
C SER A 325 -8.49 3.40 4.35
N SER A 326 -8.13 4.25 3.38
CA SER A 326 -6.81 4.84 3.28
C SER A 326 -6.55 5.84 4.40
N PHE A 327 -7.47 6.77 4.63
CA PHE A 327 -7.33 7.70 5.75
C PHE A 327 -7.17 6.98 7.08
N VAL A 328 -8.04 6.01 7.37
CA VAL A 328 -7.98 5.23 8.62
C VAL A 328 -6.67 4.44 8.75
N SER A 329 -6.24 3.75 7.69
CA SER A 329 -5.00 2.96 7.73
C SER A 329 -3.76 3.84 7.91
N ILE A 330 -3.70 4.97 7.21
CA ILE A 330 -2.60 5.93 7.30
C ILE A 330 -2.56 6.57 8.69
N LEU A 331 -3.71 7.00 9.24
CA LEU A 331 -3.77 7.54 10.59
C LEU A 331 -3.29 6.52 11.62
N GLY A 332 -3.69 5.25 11.49
CA GLY A 332 -3.23 4.16 12.35
C GLY A 332 -1.71 3.96 12.30
N ALA A 333 -1.12 4.03 11.12
CA ALA A 333 0.33 3.93 10.94
C ALA A 333 1.07 5.13 11.54
N VAL A 334 0.58 6.35 11.30
CA VAL A 334 1.17 7.57 11.90
C VAL A 334 1.04 7.55 13.42
N ASP A 335 -0.10 7.11 13.96
CA ASP A 335 -0.30 6.94 15.42
C ASP A 335 0.71 5.96 16.02
N GLN A 336 0.85 4.78 15.42
CA GLN A 336 1.78 3.74 15.86
C GLN A 336 3.23 4.25 15.83
N ILE A 337 3.68 4.79 14.69
CA ILE A 337 5.06 5.25 14.53
C ILE A 337 5.36 6.44 15.42
N SER A 338 4.49 7.44 15.48
CA SER A 338 4.71 8.62 16.31
C SER A 338 4.74 8.30 17.80
N THR A 339 3.88 7.38 18.24
CA THR A 339 3.88 6.88 19.62
C THR A 339 5.19 6.15 19.95
N GLN A 340 5.67 5.31 19.02
CA GLN A 340 6.94 4.59 19.21
C GLN A 340 8.14 5.54 19.25
N VAL A 341 8.14 6.60 18.46
CA VAL A 341 9.27 7.55 18.34
C VAL A 341 9.26 8.62 19.43
N LYS A 342 8.10 9.19 19.75
CA LYS A 342 7.96 10.34 20.67
C LYS A 342 7.29 9.98 22.00
N GLY A 343 6.79 8.76 22.17
CA GLY A 343 6.01 8.36 23.35
C GLY A 343 4.58 8.94 23.37
N ALA A 344 4.18 9.67 22.33
CA ALA A 344 2.86 10.28 22.19
C ALA A 344 2.41 10.25 20.72
N SER A 345 1.10 10.10 20.51
CA SER A 345 0.51 10.12 19.18
C SER A 345 0.56 11.49 18.54
N ALA A 346 0.92 11.58 17.27
CA ALA A 346 0.74 12.77 16.45
C ALA A 346 -0.71 12.93 15.96
N VAL A 347 -1.51 11.87 16.05
CA VAL A 347 -2.91 11.84 15.59
C VAL A 347 -3.82 12.29 16.72
N ASN A 348 -4.64 13.29 16.47
CA ASN A 348 -5.60 13.80 17.46
C ASN A 348 -6.87 12.93 17.48
N TRP A 349 -6.83 11.81 18.19
CA TRP A 349 -7.98 10.95 18.36
C TRP A 349 -9.00 11.53 19.32
N PRO A 350 -10.30 11.63 18.98
CA PRO A 350 -11.34 12.07 19.90
C PRO A 350 -11.41 11.15 21.13
N GLY A 351 -11.41 11.76 22.32
CA GLY A 351 -11.54 11.02 23.59
C GLY A 351 -10.23 10.48 24.18
N ARG A 352 -9.10 10.56 23.49
CA ARG A 352 -7.79 10.42 24.16
C ARG A 352 -7.51 11.68 24.95
N ALA A 353 -7.38 11.55 26.28
CA ALA A 353 -6.93 12.66 27.11
C ALA A 353 -5.52 13.06 26.66
N GLU A 354 -5.30 14.36 26.53
CA GLU A 354 -3.95 14.91 26.38
C GLU A 354 -3.15 14.51 27.63
N GLY A 355 -2.20 13.60 27.45
CA GLY A 355 -1.33 13.09 28.52
C GLY A 355 -0.22 14.06 28.89
#